data_ba6ec1625492f54fbfb8f0942541b429
#
_entry.id   ba6ec1625492f54fbfb8f0942541b429
#
_cell.length_a   1.000
_cell.length_b   1.000
_cell.length_c   1.000
_cell.angle_alpha   90.00
_cell.angle_beta   90.00
_cell.angle_gamma   90.00
#
_symmetry.space_group_name_H-M   'P 1'
#
loop_
_entity.id
_entity.type
_entity.pdbx_description
1 polymer ?
#
loop_
_entity_poly.entity_id
_entity_poly.type
_entity_poly.pdbx_seq_one_letter_code
_entity_poly.pdbx_strand_id
1 'polypeptide(L)'
;MRIASVGMTLLVGICLALLVVLAVACEEEEEATPTPGGSPTATATETPADTPAATPAGTPAPAGDVPGITDTEIVLGAHLILGGVFGAAFRMIPDATEAYFKYINDTQGGVCGREIVYKMEDNNNDAAQGLEAVRKLIERDQVFALVGSLGDDSEAAAWDYINEKGVPDIFLSSGVHQFGIDPEGHPLTVTLIPSYTVEGTFFGEYISENLPGEKVAVLYENGPQGWDELAGLKLGLDPDKNELVTEQSFELTALSIRSQVANMANSDATVAVYLCGPGWVGQGIKEANRLGWHPQVFMSYTSADDIMFQFVSPDLLEGAITFQAFKLATMRDDPAVASHYDLMKDYGGPAPSNFTIYAQLVGELTVEALSRTCDNLTREGLMDAVESIKDWHTDLLLDEVNITFSDTDHIGLQTGRMLEVVVEDGKAGFEYFGPLYVFED
;
A
#
# COMPACT_ATOMS: atom_id res chain seq x y z
N MET A 1 -3.47 -5.18 -68.50
CA MET A 1 -2.98 -6.51 -68.97
C MET A 1 -3.05 -7.47 -67.79
N ARG A 2 -4.09 -8.30 -67.82
CA ARG A 2 -4.25 -9.68 -67.35
C ARG A 2 -3.73 -9.99 -65.94
N ILE A 3 -4.61 -10.22 -64.88
CA ILE A 3 -5.47 -11.42 -64.60
C ILE A 3 -4.61 -12.65 -64.21
N ALA A 4 -4.82 -13.11 -62.95
CA ALA A 4 -5.06 -14.44 -62.43
C ALA A 4 -4.98 -14.42 -60.90
N SER A 5 -5.97 -14.51 -60.07
CA SER A 5 -7.01 -15.48 -59.69
C SER A 5 -6.51 -16.96 -59.63
N VAL A 6 -6.80 -17.60 -58.51
CA VAL A 6 -6.97 -19.00 -58.13
C VAL A 6 -6.38 -19.18 -56.72
N GLY A 7 -7.02 -19.71 -55.68
CA GLY A 7 -8.22 -20.48 -55.54
C GLY A 7 -8.35 -20.95 -54.12
N MET A 8 -9.52 -20.92 -53.66
CA MET A 8 -10.16 -21.45 -52.49
C MET A 8 -9.93 -22.97 -52.31
N THR A 9 -9.62 -23.41 -51.10
CA THR A 9 -10.02 -24.76 -50.68
C THR A 9 -10.35 -24.80 -49.20
N LEU A 10 -11.59 -25.02 -48.93
CA LEU A 10 -12.33 -25.37 -47.74
C LEU A 10 -11.86 -26.70 -47.17
N LEU A 11 -11.63 -26.80 -45.86
CA LEU A 11 -11.72 -28.07 -45.15
C LEU A 11 -12.46 -27.89 -43.83
N VAL A 12 -13.72 -28.28 -43.86
CA VAL A 12 -14.61 -28.51 -42.71
C VAL A 12 -14.23 -29.87 -42.14
N GLY A 13 -13.92 -29.91 -40.86
CA GLY A 13 -13.72 -31.13 -40.09
C GLY A 13 -14.61 -31.12 -38.87
N ILE A 14 -15.74 -31.76 -39.01
CA ILE A 14 -16.72 -32.09 -37.96
C ILE A 14 -16.13 -33.16 -37.05
N CYS A 15 -16.10 -32.96 -35.73
CA CYS A 15 -16.09 -34.05 -34.76
C CYS A 15 -17.19 -33.83 -33.73
N LEU A 16 -18.17 -34.72 -33.84
CA LEU A 16 -19.39 -34.84 -33.04
C LEU A 16 -19.10 -35.59 -31.74
N ALA A 17 -19.65 -35.08 -30.68
CA ALA A 17 -20.24 -35.70 -29.49
C ALA A 17 -19.75 -37.05 -28.97
N LEU A 18 -19.50 -37.09 -27.67
CA LEU A 18 -19.96 -38.17 -26.79
C LEU A 18 -20.22 -37.61 -25.39
N LEU A 19 -21.52 -37.41 -25.12
CA LEU A 19 -22.09 -37.29 -23.76
C LEU A 19 -22.14 -38.71 -23.18
N VAL A 20 -21.52 -38.93 -22.02
CA VAL A 20 -21.83 -40.05 -21.13
C VAL A 20 -22.40 -39.50 -19.85
N VAL A 21 -23.71 -39.70 -19.71
CA VAL A 21 -24.47 -39.53 -18.47
C VAL A 21 -24.24 -40.78 -17.63
N LEU A 22 -23.73 -40.60 -16.41
CA LEU A 22 -23.84 -41.60 -15.36
C LEU A 22 -24.55 -40.97 -14.17
N ALA A 23 -25.82 -41.30 -14.08
CA ALA A 23 -26.59 -41.15 -12.86
C ALA A 23 -26.27 -42.35 -11.95
N VAL A 24 -25.86 -42.05 -10.69
CA VAL A 24 -25.92 -43.04 -9.61
C VAL A 24 -26.71 -42.43 -8.46
N ALA A 25 -27.65 -43.24 -8.01
CA ALA A 25 -28.75 -42.94 -7.12
C ALA A 25 -28.33 -42.65 -5.70
N CYS A 26 -29.18 -41.85 -5.04
CA CYS A 26 -29.30 -41.72 -3.60
C CYS A 26 -29.60 -43.05 -2.93
N GLU A 27 -28.96 -43.27 -1.80
CA GLU A 27 -29.49 -44.14 -0.74
C GLU A 27 -29.34 -43.37 0.57
N GLU A 28 -30.52 -43.08 1.14
CA GLU A 28 -30.71 -42.58 2.51
C GLU A 28 -30.51 -43.73 3.47
N GLU A 29 -29.74 -43.56 4.52
CA GLU A 29 -29.84 -44.35 5.73
C GLU A 29 -30.16 -43.47 6.93
N GLU A 30 -31.29 -43.83 7.56
CA GLU A 30 -31.89 -43.20 8.74
C GLU A 30 -31.09 -43.48 10.02
N GLU A 31 -31.07 -42.41 10.83
CA GLU A 31 -31.08 -42.30 12.27
C GLU A 31 -30.85 -43.53 13.16
N ALA A 32 -30.02 -43.33 14.16
CA ALA A 32 -30.22 -43.88 15.50
C ALA A 32 -29.71 -42.91 16.58
N THR A 33 -30.68 -42.31 17.25
CA THR A 33 -30.51 -41.59 18.52
C THR A 33 -30.37 -42.58 19.69
N PRO A 34 -29.50 -42.35 20.67
CA PRO A 34 -29.66 -42.89 22.02
C PRO A 34 -29.98 -41.82 23.04
N THR A 35 -31.04 -42.09 23.77
CA THR A 35 -31.58 -41.39 24.96
C THR A 35 -30.69 -41.55 26.19
N PRO A 36 -30.79 -40.64 27.19
CA PRO A 36 -29.77 -40.42 28.21
C PRO A 36 -29.90 -41.33 29.43
N GLY A 37 -28.79 -41.72 29.96
CA GLY A 37 -28.68 -42.47 31.24
C GLY A 37 -27.86 -41.73 32.27
N GLY A 38 -28.53 -41.46 33.36
CA GLY A 38 -28.16 -41.37 34.79
C GLY A 38 -26.83 -40.77 35.22
N SER A 39 -26.94 -39.67 35.90
CA SER A 39 -25.97 -39.07 36.82
C SER A 39 -25.70 -39.94 38.05
N PRO A 40 -24.50 -39.88 38.60
CA PRO A 40 -24.38 -39.78 40.05
C PRO A 40 -23.65 -38.54 40.52
N THR A 41 -24.28 -37.88 41.44
CA THR A 41 -23.84 -36.78 42.27
C THR A 41 -22.55 -37.11 43.01
N ALA A 42 -21.49 -36.34 42.80
CA ALA A 42 -20.34 -36.31 43.68
C ALA A 42 -20.22 -34.93 44.32
N THR A 43 -20.25 -34.92 45.62
CA THR A 43 -20.11 -33.79 46.52
C THR A 43 -18.74 -33.15 46.38
N ALA A 44 -18.69 -31.87 46.02
CA ALA A 44 -17.45 -31.11 46.00
C ALA A 44 -17.14 -30.57 47.40
N THR A 45 -15.96 -30.88 47.87
CA THR A 45 -15.34 -30.28 49.05
C THR A 45 -14.62 -29.01 48.59
N GLU A 46 -15.02 -27.86 49.15
CA GLU A 46 -14.35 -26.57 48.90
C GLU A 46 -12.95 -26.56 49.52
N THR A 47 -11.94 -26.31 48.72
CA THR A 47 -10.59 -25.93 49.12
C THR A 47 -10.39 -24.44 48.92
N PRO A 48 -9.73 -23.70 49.84
CA PRO A 48 -9.59 -22.25 49.73
C PRO A 48 -8.75 -21.82 48.52
N ALA A 49 -9.16 -20.75 47.90
CA ALA A 49 -8.45 -20.11 46.75
C ALA A 49 -7.06 -19.61 47.18
N ASP A 50 -6.04 -20.13 46.56
CA ASP A 50 -4.69 -19.56 46.58
C ASP A 50 -4.64 -18.34 45.65
N THR A 51 -4.17 -17.23 46.17
CA THR A 51 -3.87 -15.98 45.44
C THR A 51 -2.80 -16.28 44.40
N PRO A 52 -2.97 -15.88 43.12
CA PRO A 52 -1.93 -16.07 42.13
C PRO A 52 -0.69 -15.23 42.50
N ALA A 53 0.43 -15.90 42.70
CA ALA A 53 1.73 -15.24 42.80
C ALA A 53 2.08 -14.58 41.45
N ALA A 54 2.52 -13.33 41.48
CA ALA A 54 3.03 -12.62 40.32
C ALA A 54 4.15 -13.46 39.66
N THR A 55 3.97 -13.75 38.40
CA THR A 55 4.99 -14.38 37.56
C THR A 55 6.20 -13.42 37.46
N PRO A 56 7.44 -13.87 37.78
CA PRO A 56 8.62 -13.04 37.60
C PRO A 56 8.79 -12.73 36.09
N ALA A 57 9.12 -11.49 35.77
CA ALA A 57 9.50 -11.08 34.42
C ALA A 57 10.54 -12.06 33.86
N GLY A 58 10.24 -12.65 32.72
CA GLY A 58 11.10 -13.65 32.06
C GLY A 58 12.44 -13.02 31.69
N THR A 59 13.50 -13.77 31.88
CA THR A 59 14.84 -13.46 31.38
C THR A 59 14.75 -13.34 29.86
N PRO A 60 15.33 -12.29 29.20
CA PRO A 60 15.32 -12.18 27.75
C PRO A 60 15.85 -13.46 27.10
N ALA A 61 15.16 -13.95 26.08
CA ALA A 61 15.57 -15.13 25.32
C ALA A 61 16.94 -14.87 24.66
N PRO A 62 17.85 -15.87 24.57
CA PRO A 62 19.08 -15.73 23.81
C PRO A 62 18.74 -15.40 22.32
N ALA A 63 19.48 -14.48 21.71
CA ALA A 63 19.25 -14.01 20.34
C ALA A 63 19.16 -15.13 19.26
N GLY A 64 19.58 -16.35 19.57
CA GLY A 64 19.52 -17.50 18.68
C GLY A 64 18.15 -18.21 18.55
N ASP A 65 17.16 -17.85 19.36
CA ASP A 65 15.83 -18.46 19.35
C ASP A 65 14.77 -17.62 18.62
N VAL A 66 15.13 -16.39 18.14
CA VAL A 66 14.23 -15.50 17.42
C VAL A 66 14.46 -15.67 15.92
N PRO A 67 13.44 -16.08 15.13
CA PRO A 67 13.58 -16.20 13.68
C PRO A 67 14.07 -14.88 13.06
N GLY A 68 15.03 -14.98 12.12
CA GLY A 68 15.61 -13.84 11.43
C GLY A 68 16.68 -13.06 12.22
N ILE A 69 16.96 -13.42 13.47
CA ILE A 69 18.02 -12.82 14.26
C ILE A 69 19.17 -13.81 14.44
N THR A 70 20.36 -13.38 14.08
CA THR A 70 21.62 -14.10 14.34
C THR A 70 22.59 -13.23 15.12
N ASP A 71 23.80 -13.72 15.39
CA ASP A 71 24.85 -12.90 16.02
C ASP A 71 25.33 -11.74 15.14
N THR A 72 25.14 -11.85 13.81
CA THR A 72 25.68 -10.92 12.81
C THR A 72 24.63 -10.29 11.90
N GLU A 73 23.40 -10.80 11.87
CA GLU A 73 22.39 -10.37 10.91
C GLU A 73 21.01 -10.19 11.55
N ILE A 74 20.26 -9.23 11.02
CA ILE A 74 18.80 -9.06 11.16
C ILE A 74 18.21 -9.28 9.77
N VAL A 75 17.42 -10.36 9.59
CA VAL A 75 16.81 -10.68 8.30
C VAL A 75 15.41 -10.10 8.25
N LEU A 76 15.22 -9.10 7.43
CA LEU A 76 13.92 -8.49 7.12
C LEU A 76 13.40 -9.02 5.78
N GLY A 77 12.09 -8.99 5.60
CA GLY A 77 11.45 -9.39 4.36
C GLY A 77 10.48 -8.35 3.84
N ALA A 78 10.10 -8.46 2.57
CA ALA A 78 8.97 -7.75 2.00
C ALA A 78 8.38 -8.52 0.83
N HIS A 79 7.06 -8.54 0.70
CA HIS A 79 6.40 -8.93 -0.52
C HIS A 79 6.00 -7.67 -1.32
N LEU A 80 6.32 -7.64 -2.59
CA LEU A 80 6.46 -6.40 -3.35
C LEU A 80 5.98 -6.57 -4.79
N ILE A 81 5.61 -5.48 -5.42
CA ILE A 81 5.29 -5.45 -6.85
C ILE A 81 6.59 -5.24 -7.65
N LEU A 82 7.29 -6.33 -7.99
CA LEU A 82 8.57 -6.27 -8.69
C LEU A 82 8.46 -6.43 -10.21
N GLY A 83 7.39 -7.08 -10.66
CA GLY A 83 7.15 -7.41 -12.05
C GLY A 83 5.84 -6.86 -12.62
N GLY A 84 5.50 -7.31 -13.83
CA GLY A 84 4.24 -6.95 -14.47
C GLY A 84 4.13 -5.47 -14.88
N VAL A 85 2.90 -5.03 -15.10
CA VAL A 85 2.60 -3.66 -15.54
C VAL A 85 2.90 -2.64 -14.45
N PHE A 86 2.65 -3.00 -13.20
CA PHE A 86 2.84 -2.12 -12.04
C PHE A 86 4.30 -2.05 -11.59
N GLY A 87 5.10 -3.12 -11.81
CA GLY A 87 6.51 -3.14 -11.44
C GLY A 87 7.32 -2.03 -12.11
N ALA A 88 6.92 -1.59 -13.31
CA ALA A 88 7.56 -0.46 -13.98
C ALA A 88 7.46 0.87 -13.19
N ALA A 89 6.40 1.02 -12.39
CA ALA A 89 6.19 2.21 -11.57
C ALA A 89 6.77 2.05 -10.14
N PHE A 90 6.61 0.88 -9.52
CA PHE A 90 6.82 0.74 -8.08
C PHE A 90 8.10 0.02 -7.67
N ARG A 91 8.77 -0.72 -8.58
CA ARG A 91 10.01 -1.44 -8.26
C ARG A 91 11.11 -0.56 -7.65
N MET A 92 11.14 0.73 -7.99
CA MET A 92 12.16 1.63 -7.46
C MET A 92 12.07 1.82 -5.94
N ILE A 93 10.90 1.58 -5.33
CA ILE A 93 10.71 1.71 -3.88
C ILE A 93 11.58 0.69 -3.13
N PRO A 94 11.40 -0.63 -3.29
CA PRO A 94 12.23 -1.60 -2.58
C PRO A 94 13.72 -1.53 -2.94
N ASP A 95 14.06 -1.21 -4.18
CA ASP A 95 15.46 -1.06 -4.59
C ASP A 95 16.14 0.12 -3.86
N ALA A 96 15.39 1.21 -3.59
CA ALA A 96 15.89 2.36 -2.81
C ALA A 96 15.95 2.07 -1.30
N THR A 97 14.98 1.34 -0.75
CA THR A 97 15.01 0.87 0.65
C THR A 97 16.22 -0.04 0.88
N GLU A 98 16.52 -0.96 -0.05
CA GLU A 98 17.70 -1.81 0.02
C GLU A 98 19.01 -1.00 -0.04
N ALA A 99 19.06 0.05 -0.89
CA ALA A 99 20.22 0.93 -0.96
C ALA A 99 20.46 1.67 0.38
N TYR A 100 19.40 2.10 1.06
CA TYR A 100 19.50 2.69 2.38
C TYR A 100 20.03 1.69 3.43
N PHE A 101 19.53 0.46 3.44
CA PHE A 101 20.06 -0.56 4.37
C PHE A 101 21.53 -0.89 4.10
N LYS A 102 21.96 -0.92 2.83
CA LYS A 102 23.39 -1.05 2.50
C LYS A 102 24.24 0.12 3.03
N TYR A 103 23.71 1.34 2.93
CA TYR A 103 24.35 2.52 3.53
C TYR A 103 24.51 2.38 5.05
N ILE A 104 23.48 1.94 5.76
CA ILE A 104 23.52 1.71 7.21
C ILE A 104 24.51 0.60 7.57
N ASN A 105 24.52 -0.49 6.82
CA ASN A 105 25.47 -1.59 7.05
C ASN A 105 26.92 -1.14 6.88
N ASP A 106 27.21 -0.38 5.82
CA ASP A 106 28.58 0.10 5.52
C ASP A 106 29.06 1.18 6.50
N THR A 107 28.21 2.13 6.84
CA THR A 107 28.63 3.32 7.61
C THR A 107 28.49 3.17 9.12
N GLN A 108 27.56 2.32 9.59
CA GLN A 108 27.25 2.16 11.02
C GLN A 108 27.49 0.72 11.51
N GLY A 109 27.80 -0.23 10.62
CA GLY A 109 27.91 -1.65 10.97
C GLY A 109 26.53 -2.29 11.22
N GLY A 110 25.50 -1.81 10.55
CA GLY A 110 24.10 -2.23 10.71
C GLY A 110 23.43 -1.65 11.96
N VAL A 111 22.49 -2.40 12.54
CA VAL A 111 21.74 -2.02 13.75
C VAL A 111 21.97 -3.06 14.85
N CYS A 112 22.09 -2.63 16.08
CA CYS A 112 22.42 -3.49 17.23
C CYS A 112 23.70 -4.35 17.00
N GLY A 113 24.66 -3.87 16.21
CA GLY A 113 25.86 -4.60 15.82
C GLY A 113 25.63 -5.76 14.85
N ARG A 114 24.53 -5.72 14.09
CA ARG A 114 24.12 -6.71 13.09
C ARG A 114 23.83 -6.05 11.76
N GLU A 115 24.23 -6.67 10.66
CA GLU A 115 23.87 -6.23 9.32
C GLU A 115 22.39 -6.49 9.03
N ILE A 116 21.73 -5.55 8.36
CA ILE A 116 20.37 -5.73 7.85
C ILE A 116 20.45 -6.50 6.53
N VAL A 117 19.77 -7.64 6.46
CA VAL A 117 19.59 -8.42 5.24
C VAL A 117 18.14 -8.29 4.79
N TYR A 118 17.91 -7.78 3.59
CA TYR A 118 16.57 -7.52 3.07
C TYR A 118 16.18 -8.55 1.99
N LYS A 119 15.14 -9.35 2.24
CA LYS A 119 14.62 -10.38 1.36
C LYS A 119 13.37 -9.88 0.65
N MET A 120 13.40 -9.87 -0.67
CA MET A 120 12.31 -9.37 -1.52
C MET A 120 11.66 -10.51 -2.30
N GLU A 121 10.33 -10.60 -2.28
CA GLU A 121 9.54 -11.54 -3.07
C GLU A 121 8.50 -10.81 -3.92
N ASP A 122 8.36 -11.24 -5.17
CA ASP A 122 7.37 -10.66 -6.09
C ASP A 122 5.98 -11.19 -5.79
N ASN A 123 5.04 -10.29 -5.51
CA ASN A 123 3.64 -10.60 -5.30
C ASN A 123 2.74 -10.21 -6.48
N ASN A 124 3.27 -9.42 -7.44
CA ASN A 124 2.56 -8.94 -8.63
C ASN A 124 1.18 -8.28 -8.33
N ASN A 125 0.95 -7.82 -7.10
CA ASN A 125 -0.35 -7.38 -6.57
C ASN A 125 -1.47 -8.41 -6.81
N ASP A 126 -1.17 -9.69 -6.66
CA ASP A 126 -2.10 -10.80 -6.84
C ASP A 126 -2.25 -11.56 -5.52
N ALA A 127 -3.49 -11.80 -5.12
CA ALA A 127 -3.82 -12.41 -3.83
C ALA A 127 -3.14 -13.77 -3.59
N ALA A 128 -3.08 -14.63 -4.61
CA ALA A 128 -2.48 -15.95 -4.48
C ALA A 128 -0.95 -15.89 -4.44
N GLN A 129 -0.34 -15.06 -5.29
CA GLN A 129 1.11 -14.85 -5.31
C GLN A 129 1.58 -14.13 -4.04
N GLY A 130 0.80 -13.16 -3.53
CA GLY A 130 1.06 -12.49 -2.27
C GLY A 130 1.14 -13.47 -1.10
N LEU A 131 0.14 -14.32 -0.93
CA LEU A 131 0.14 -15.33 0.13
C LEU A 131 1.30 -16.34 -0.04
N GLU A 132 1.68 -16.71 -1.27
CA GLU A 132 2.85 -17.59 -1.51
C GLU A 132 4.16 -16.88 -1.16
N ALA A 133 4.33 -15.63 -1.54
CA ALA A 133 5.49 -14.79 -1.21
C ALA A 133 5.67 -14.64 0.30
N VAL A 134 4.60 -14.31 1.01
CA VAL A 134 4.60 -14.20 2.48
C VAL A 134 4.94 -15.53 3.16
N ARG A 135 4.35 -16.64 2.71
CA ARG A 135 4.70 -17.96 3.25
C ARG A 135 6.17 -18.31 3.05
N LYS A 136 6.74 -17.96 1.90
CA LYS A 136 8.16 -18.17 1.64
C LYS A 136 9.02 -17.35 2.60
N LEU A 137 8.74 -16.06 2.76
CA LEU A 137 9.46 -15.18 3.67
C LEU A 137 9.39 -15.67 5.12
N ILE A 138 8.19 -16.08 5.58
CA ILE A 138 7.98 -16.50 6.97
C ILE A 138 8.50 -17.93 7.24
N GLU A 139 8.15 -18.91 6.38
CA GLU A 139 8.40 -20.32 6.68
C GLU A 139 9.77 -20.81 6.22
N ARG A 140 10.31 -20.27 5.10
CA ARG A 140 11.58 -20.70 4.52
C ARG A 140 12.73 -19.78 4.87
N ASP A 141 12.52 -18.47 4.62
CA ASP A 141 13.55 -17.45 4.83
C ASP A 141 13.59 -17.02 6.31
N GLN A 142 12.55 -17.35 7.08
CA GLN A 142 12.44 -17.11 8.52
C GLN A 142 12.75 -15.66 8.89
N VAL A 143 12.17 -14.70 8.18
CA VAL A 143 12.40 -13.29 8.44
C VAL A 143 11.98 -12.88 9.85
N PHE A 144 12.67 -11.90 10.42
CA PHE A 144 12.36 -11.33 11.72
C PHE A 144 11.06 -10.54 11.66
N ALA A 145 10.93 -9.69 10.67
CA ALA A 145 9.75 -8.88 10.37
C ALA A 145 9.60 -8.69 8.86
N LEU A 146 8.40 -8.38 8.40
CA LEU A 146 8.15 -7.79 7.11
C LEU A 146 8.25 -6.27 7.24
N VAL A 147 8.79 -5.59 6.21
CA VAL A 147 9.08 -4.16 6.25
C VAL A 147 8.79 -3.53 4.89
N GLY A 148 7.91 -2.56 4.86
CA GLY A 148 7.61 -1.81 3.64
C GLY A 148 7.00 -2.65 2.54
N SER A 149 6.28 -3.73 2.88
CA SER A 149 5.52 -4.54 1.92
C SER A 149 4.60 -3.67 1.08
N LEU A 150 4.37 -4.03 -0.19
CA LEU A 150 3.61 -3.23 -1.15
C LEU A 150 2.71 -4.11 -2.01
N GLY A 151 1.43 -3.79 -2.06
CA GLY A 151 0.43 -4.47 -2.88
C GLY A 151 -0.83 -4.80 -2.09
N ASP A 152 -1.90 -4.02 -2.29
CA ASP A 152 -3.12 -4.04 -1.49
C ASP A 152 -3.86 -5.39 -1.54
N ASP A 153 -4.04 -5.97 -2.74
CA ASP A 153 -4.69 -7.27 -2.92
C ASP A 153 -3.85 -8.41 -2.33
N SER A 154 -2.53 -8.31 -2.41
CA SER A 154 -1.60 -9.29 -1.86
C SER A 154 -1.59 -9.25 -0.35
N GLU A 155 -1.57 -8.05 0.23
CA GLU A 155 -1.62 -7.84 1.67
C GLU A 155 -2.94 -8.33 2.23
N ALA A 156 -4.08 -7.93 1.65
CA ALA A 156 -5.39 -8.37 2.08
C ALA A 156 -5.53 -9.90 2.13
N ALA A 157 -4.90 -10.62 1.20
CA ALA A 157 -4.91 -12.08 1.18
C ALA A 157 -3.97 -12.74 2.21
N ALA A 158 -2.94 -12.04 2.66
CA ALA A 158 -1.93 -12.55 3.57
C ALA A 158 -2.09 -12.04 5.02
N TRP A 159 -2.87 -10.99 5.23
CA TRP A 159 -2.94 -10.21 6.46
C TRP A 159 -3.27 -11.04 7.71
N ASP A 160 -4.35 -11.84 7.68
CA ASP A 160 -4.68 -12.77 8.76
C ASP A 160 -3.54 -13.75 9.03
N TYR A 161 -2.92 -14.29 7.96
CA TYR A 161 -1.85 -15.26 8.06
C TYR A 161 -0.58 -14.67 8.70
N ILE A 162 -0.20 -13.44 8.35
CA ILE A 162 0.94 -12.73 8.93
C ILE A 162 0.75 -12.57 10.44
N ASN A 163 -0.42 -12.07 10.84
CA ASN A 163 -0.77 -11.87 12.24
C ASN A 163 -0.87 -13.20 13.01
N GLU A 164 -1.48 -14.25 12.43
CA GLU A 164 -1.54 -15.62 13.02
C GLU A 164 -0.14 -16.20 13.24
N LYS A 165 0.81 -15.93 12.33
CA LYS A 165 2.20 -16.38 12.46
C LYS A 165 3.04 -15.57 13.43
N GLY A 166 2.51 -14.51 13.98
CA GLY A 166 3.21 -13.65 14.94
C GLY A 166 4.41 -12.94 14.30
N VAL A 167 4.31 -12.51 13.05
CA VAL A 167 5.37 -11.77 12.33
C VAL A 167 4.94 -10.31 12.20
N PRO A 168 5.71 -9.35 12.74
CA PRO A 168 5.45 -7.94 12.49
C PRO A 168 5.52 -7.62 10.98
N ASP A 169 4.54 -6.85 10.49
CA ASP A 169 4.54 -6.23 9.17
C ASP A 169 4.47 -4.72 9.35
N ILE A 170 5.64 -4.10 9.39
CA ILE A 170 5.79 -2.71 9.79
C ILE A 170 6.05 -1.81 8.58
N PHE A 171 5.49 -0.60 8.68
CA PHE A 171 5.65 0.46 7.67
C PHE A 171 5.18 0.02 6.29
N LEU A 172 4.08 -0.76 6.29
CA LEU A 172 3.40 -1.23 5.09
C LEU A 172 3.16 -0.06 4.12
N SER A 173 3.54 -0.25 2.87
CA SER A 173 3.37 0.72 1.78
C SER A 173 1.98 0.55 1.13
N SER A 174 0.95 0.54 1.96
CA SER A 174 -0.47 0.49 1.57
C SER A 174 -1.25 1.54 2.35
N GLY A 175 -2.13 2.25 1.65
CA GLY A 175 -3.05 3.22 2.25
C GLY A 175 -4.42 2.63 2.57
N VAL A 176 -4.62 1.32 2.46
CA VAL A 176 -5.88 0.68 2.84
C VAL A 176 -6.14 0.95 4.31
N HIS A 177 -7.23 1.66 4.59
CA HIS A 177 -7.54 2.22 5.90
C HIS A 177 -7.62 1.14 6.98
N GLN A 178 -8.23 0.01 6.64
CA GLN A 178 -8.41 -1.12 7.54
C GLN A 178 -7.09 -1.66 8.12
N PHE A 179 -5.99 -1.62 7.37
CA PHE A 179 -4.70 -2.15 7.84
C PHE A 179 -4.09 -1.36 9.00
N GLY A 180 -4.49 -0.10 9.20
CA GLY A 180 -3.95 0.73 10.26
C GLY A 180 -4.92 1.00 11.42
N ILE A 181 -6.22 0.71 11.27
CA ILE A 181 -7.24 1.01 12.29
C ILE A 181 -7.77 -0.21 13.04
N ASP A 182 -7.20 -1.40 12.83
CA ASP A 182 -7.59 -2.62 13.54
C ASP A 182 -6.45 -3.23 14.37
N PRO A 183 -5.78 -2.47 15.25
CA PRO A 183 -4.70 -3.01 16.08
C PRO A 183 -5.18 -4.04 17.11
N GLU A 184 -6.48 -4.09 17.45
CA GLU A 184 -7.04 -5.13 18.31
C GLU A 184 -7.11 -6.49 17.59
N GLY A 185 -7.54 -6.52 16.33
CA GLY A 185 -7.63 -7.73 15.51
C GLY A 185 -6.30 -8.13 14.88
N HIS A 186 -5.50 -7.15 14.46
CA HIS A 186 -4.25 -7.32 13.72
C HIS A 186 -3.11 -6.47 14.31
N PRO A 187 -2.67 -6.80 15.55
CA PRO A 187 -1.72 -5.98 16.30
C PRO A 187 -0.32 -5.89 15.70
N LEU A 188 -0.02 -6.67 14.67
CA LEU A 188 1.33 -6.76 14.10
C LEU A 188 1.47 -6.00 12.77
N THR A 189 0.42 -5.32 12.30
CA THR A 189 0.43 -4.58 11.05
C THR A 189 0.42 -3.08 11.31
N VAL A 190 1.38 -2.36 10.73
CA VAL A 190 1.55 -0.91 10.88
C VAL A 190 1.78 -0.29 9.51
N THR A 191 0.95 0.68 9.12
CA THR A 191 1.06 1.38 7.83
C THR A 191 1.88 2.65 7.96
N LEU A 192 2.60 3.05 6.91
CA LEU A 192 3.35 4.31 6.91
C LEU A 192 2.66 5.43 6.13
N ILE A 193 2.22 5.15 4.92
CA ILE A 193 1.61 6.17 4.05
C ILE A 193 0.25 6.62 4.58
N PRO A 194 -0.21 7.83 4.21
CA PRO A 194 -1.56 8.27 4.54
C PRO A 194 -2.60 7.26 4.06
N SER A 195 -3.64 7.02 4.87
CA SER A 195 -4.69 6.12 4.40
C SER A 195 -5.41 6.73 3.19
N TYR A 196 -5.89 5.88 2.31
CA TYR A 196 -6.65 6.30 1.14
C TYR A 196 -7.95 7.04 1.51
N THR A 197 -8.56 6.69 2.65
CA THR A 197 -9.69 7.44 3.19
C THR A 197 -9.30 8.87 3.56
N VAL A 198 -8.14 9.05 4.18
CA VAL A 198 -7.58 10.37 4.55
C VAL A 198 -7.36 11.22 3.31
N GLU A 199 -6.68 10.68 2.28
CA GLU A 199 -6.46 11.40 1.03
C GLU A 199 -7.76 11.83 0.35
N GLY A 200 -8.68 10.86 0.21
CA GLY A 200 -10.00 11.15 -0.38
C GLY A 200 -10.74 12.26 0.38
N THR A 201 -10.69 12.26 1.72
CA THR A 201 -11.30 13.29 2.56
C THR A 201 -10.70 14.66 2.26
N PHE A 202 -9.38 14.76 2.20
CA PHE A 202 -8.71 16.02 1.88
C PHE A 202 -9.07 16.54 0.48
N PHE A 203 -9.21 15.66 -0.52
CA PHE A 203 -9.67 16.07 -1.85
C PHE A 203 -11.10 16.61 -1.80
N GLY A 204 -11.99 15.95 -1.06
CA GLY A 204 -13.38 16.38 -0.89
C GLY A 204 -13.48 17.76 -0.22
N GLU A 205 -12.74 17.97 0.87
CA GLU A 205 -12.65 19.24 1.59
C GLU A 205 -12.09 20.35 0.69
N TYR A 206 -10.97 20.09 0.01
CA TYR A 206 -10.37 21.06 -0.90
C TYR A 206 -11.35 21.48 -2.00
N ILE A 207 -12.03 20.51 -2.64
CA ILE A 207 -13.02 20.78 -3.69
C ILE A 207 -14.16 21.64 -3.12
N SER A 208 -14.66 21.28 -1.94
CA SER A 208 -15.78 22.00 -1.30
C SER A 208 -15.43 23.42 -0.88
N GLU A 209 -14.19 23.67 -0.51
CA GLU A 209 -13.73 24.99 -0.07
C GLU A 209 -13.31 25.88 -1.24
N ASN A 210 -12.63 25.34 -2.24
CA ASN A 210 -11.95 26.11 -3.28
C ASN A 210 -12.67 26.07 -4.63
N LEU A 211 -13.53 25.07 -4.87
CA LEU A 211 -14.26 24.86 -6.13
C LEU A 211 -15.78 24.74 -5.91
N PRO A 212 -16.42 25.61 -5.09
CA PRO A 212 -17.86 25.49 -4.80
C PRO A 212 -18.68 25.71 -6.07
N GLY A 213 -19.68 24.86 -6.29
CA GLY A 213 -20.55 24.89 -7.46
C GLY A 213 -20.07 24.00 -8.62
N GLU A 214 -18.85 23.49 -8.56
CA GLU A 214 -18.31 22.60 -9.58
C GLU A 214 -18.89 21.17 -9.44
N LYS A 215 -19.04 20.49 -10.57
CA LYS A 215 -19.52 19.11 -10.65
C LYS A 215 -18.37 18.13 -10.71
N VAL A 216 -18.43 17.09 -9.87
CA VAL A 216 -17.38 16.12 -9.68
C VAL A 216 -17.70 14.80 -10.38
N ALA A 217 -16.79 14.30 -11.20
CA ALA A 217 -16.79 12.94 -11.72
C ALA A 217 -15.62 12.14 -11.15
N VAL A 218 -15.85 10.89 -10.78
CA VAL A 218 -14.84 10.02 -10.21
C VAL A 218 -14.60 8.81 -11.08
N LEU A 219 -13.33 8.48 -11.32
CA LEU A 219 -12.87 7.20 -11.81
C LEU A 219 -12.10 6.50 -10.69
N TYR A 220 -12.48 5.28 -10.32
CA TYR A 220 -11.82 4.53 -9.27
C TYR A 220 -11.61 3.07 -9.66
N GLU A 221 -10.54 2.47 -9.18
CA GLU A 221 -10.35 1.03 -9.31
C GLU A 221 -11.34 0.27 -8.41
N ASN A 222 -11.85 -0.84 -8.91
CA ASN A 222 -12.75 -1.71 -8.14
C ASN A 222 -11.92 -2.63 -7.23
N GLY A 223 -11.27 -2.05 -6.24
CA GLY A 223 -10.38 -2.66 -5.29
C GLY A 223 -10.24 -1.81 -4.01
N PRO A 224 -9.45 -2.28 -3.03
CA PRO A 224 -9.35 -1.62 -1.72
C PRO A 224 -8.96 -0.14 -1.80
N GLN A 225 -7.95 0.22 -2.61
CA GLN A 225 -7.55 1.61 -2.82
C GLN A 225 -8.74 2.46 -3.28
N GLY A 226 -9.36 2.10 -4.39
CA GLY A 226 -10.41 2.92 -4.98
C GLY A 226 -11.67 3.01 -4.10
N TRP A 227 -11.98 1.97 -3.32
CA TRP A 227 -13.11 2.02 -2.38
C TRP A 227 -12.87 2.96 -1.22
N ASP A 228 -11.68 2.94 -0.62
CA ASP A 228 -11.32 3.78 0.51
C ASP A 228 -11.19 5.25 0.10
N GLU A 229 -10.51 5.53 -1.02
CA GLU A 229 -10.39 6.89 -1.56
C GLU A 229 -11.76 7.48 -1.92
N LEU A 230 -12.66 6.68 -2.52
CA LEU A 230 -14.03 7.12 -2.84
C LEU A 230 -14.85 7.37 -1.57
N ALA A 231 -14.70 6.52 -0.56
CA ALA A 231 -15.36 6.72 0.73
C ALA A 231 -14.89 8.03 1.38
N GLY A 232 -13.57 8.26 1.41
CA GLY A 232 -12.98 9.49 1.90
C GLY A 232 -13.44 10.73 1.12
N LEU A 233 -13.43 10.68 -0.21
CA LEU A 233 -13.92 11.80 -1.02
C LEU A 233 -15.37 12.19 -0.68
N LYS A 234 -16.22 11.19 -0.44
CA LYS A 234 -17.62 11.43 -0.04
C LYS A 234 -17.74 11.97 1.37
N LEU A 235 -16.79 11.69 2.26
CA LEU A 235 -16.75 12.28 3.61
C LEU A 235 -16.39 13.76 3.56
N GLY A 236 -15.37 14.12 2.77
CA GLY A 236 -14.89 15.50 2.68
C GLY A 236 -15.73 16.39 1.76
N LEU A 237 -16.47 15.81 0.80
CA LEU A 237 -17.25 16.57 -0.17
C LEU A 237 -18.57 17.07 0.46
N ASP A 238 -18.73 18.39 0.51
CA ASP A 238 -19.99 19.02 0.99
C ASP A 238 -21.06 18.95 -0.13
N PRO A 239 -22.13 18.16 0.02
CA PRO A 239 -23.15 17.98 -1.00
C PRO A 239 -24.01 19.24 -1.23
N ASP A 240 -23.97 20.22 -0.33
CA ASP A 240 -24.63 21.52 -0.52
C ASP A 240 -23.82 22.46 -1.42
N LYS A 241 -22.52 22.17 -1.61
CA LYS A 241 -21.60 22.95 -2.44
C LYS A 241 -21.29 22.30 -3.77
N ASN A 242 -21.09 20.98 -3.78
CA ASN A 242 -20.65 20.26 -4.97
C ASN A 242 -21.51 19.02 -5.21
N GLU A 243 -21.78 18.73 -6.47
CA GLU A 243 -22.52 17.54 -6.89
C GLU A 243 -21.55 16.47 -7.43
N LEU A 244 -21.58 15.26 -6.83
CA LEU A 244 -20.93 14.08 -7.40
C LEU A 244 -21.84 13.51 -8.49
N VAL A 245 -21.59 13.88 -9.74
CA VAL A 245 -22.50 13.60 -10.89
C VAL A 245 -22.33 12.20 -11.47
N THR A 246 -21.15 11.57 -11.30
CA THR A 246 -20.91 10.21 -11.77
C THR A 246 -19.75 9.53 -11.06
N GLU A 247 -19.92 8.25 -10.81
CA GLU A 247 -18.89 7.35 -10.27
C GLU A 247 -18.67 6.25 -11.31
N GLN A 248 -17.44 6.06 -11.74
CA GLN A 248 -17.07 5.08 -12.76
C GLN A 248 -16.00 4.14 -12.20
N SER A 249 -16.35 2.86 -12.02
CA SER A 249 -15.37 1.86 -11.59
C SER A 249 -14.75 1.12 -12.78
N PHE A 250 -13.58 0.54 -12.55
CA PHE A 250 -12.94 -0.39 -13.47
C PHE A 250 -12.20 -1.49 -12.71
N GLU A 251 -12.06 -2.66 -13.32
CA GLU A 251 -11.26 -3.75 -12.78
C GLU A 251 -9.78 -3.55 -13.13
N LEU A 252 -8.85 -3.85 -12.23
CA LEU A 252 -7.40 -3.76 -12.48
C LEU A 252 -6.95 -4.64 -13.68
N THR A 253 -7.72 -5.67 -14.01
CA THR A 253 -7.51 -6.51 -15.19
C THR A 253 -8.08 -5.93 -16.48
N ALA A 254 -8.75 -4.77 -16.44
CA ALA A 254 -9.31 -4.13 -17.62
C ALA A 254 -8.20 -3.72 -18.61
N LEU A 255 -8.46 -3.88 -19.89
CA LEU A 255 -7.51 -3.44 -20.93
C LEU A 255 -7.66 -1.95 -21.28
N SER A 256 -8.76 -1.32 -20.87
CA SER A 256 -9.09 0.06 -21.23
C SER A 256 -10.21 0.61 -20.36
N ILE A 257 -10.09 1.89 -20.02
CA ILE A 257 -11.08 2.69 -19.26
C ILE A 257 -11.80 3.74 -20.12
N ARG A 258 -11.74 3.62 -21.45
CA ARG A 258 -12.30 4.63 -22.37
C ARG A 258 -13.77 4.87 -22.19
N SER A 259 -14.56 3.82 -21.92
CA SER A 259 -16.00 3.93 -21.70
C SER A 259 -16.31 4.71 -20.42
N GLN A 260 -15.56 4.46 -19.37
CA GLN A 260 -15.70 5.17 -18.09
C GLN A 260 -15.40 6.67 -18.27
N VAL A 261 -14.27 7.00 -18.89
CA VAL A 261 -13.89 8.39 -19.15
C VAL A 261 -14.89 9.08 -20.08
N ALA A 262 -15.43 8.39 -21.09
CA ALA A 262 -16.49 8.95 -21.94
C ALA A 262 -17.79 9.22 -21.15
N ASN A 263 -18.15 8.38 -20.19
CA ASN A 263 -19.28 8.64 -19.29
C ASN A 263 -19.02 9.87 -18.41
N MET A 264 -17.81 10.00 -17.85
CA MET A 264 -17.41 11.19 -17.08
C MET A 264 -17.51 12.46 -17.94
N ALA A 265 -16.95 12.44 -19.14
CA ALA A 265 -16.99 13.59 -20.05
C ALA A 265 -18.42 14.00 -20.49
N ASN A 266 -19.36 13.04 -20.49
CA ASN A 266 -20.77 13.30 -20.84
C ASN A 266 -21.64 13.69 -19.62
N SER A 267 -21.10 13.73 -18.42
CA SER A 267 -21.85 14.03 -17.19
C SER A 267 -21.88 15.52 -16.84
N ASP A 268 -21.38 16.38 -17.68
CA ASP A 268 -21.18 17.82 -17.44
C ASP A 268 -20.22 18.11 -16.25
N ALA A 269 -19.39 17.15 -15.85
CA ALA A 269 -18.42 17.34 -14.79
C ALA A 269 -17.31 18.31 -15.22
N THR A 270 -16.93 19.17 -14.29
CA THR A 270 -15.85 20.15 -14.43
C THR A 270 -14.63 19.80 -13.59
N VAL A 271 -14.78 18.84 -12.65
CA VAL A 271 -13.73 18.24 -11.84
C VAL A 271 -13.69 16.74 -12.13
N ALA A 272 -12.49 16.20 -12.35
CA ALA A 272 -12.23 14.78 -12.51
C ALA A 272 -11.31 14.29 -11.39
N VAL A 273 -11.74 13.31 -10.61
CA VAL A 273 -10.94 12.68 -9.56
C VAL A 273 -10.58 11.26 -9.99
N TYR A 274 -9.28 10.97 -10.09
CA TYR A 274 -8.75 9.67 -10.50
C TYR A 274 -8.16 8.96 -9.27
N LEU A 275 -8.90 8.01 -8.74
CA LEU A 275 -8.58 7.22 -7.54
C LEU A 275 -7.99 5.87 -7.98
N CYS A 276 -6.77 5.90 -8.46
CA CYS A 276 -6.09 4.74 -9.03
C CYS A 276 -4.60 5.04 -9.31
N GLY A 277 -3.84 3.99 -9.63
CA GLY A 277 -2.42 4.09 -9.92
C GLY A 277 -2.07 4.83 -11.23
N PRO A 278 -0.78 5.20 -11.40
CA PRO A 278 -0.33 6.17 -12.41
C PRO A 278 -0.60 5.76 -13.86
N GLY A 279 -0.57 4.47 -14.18
CA GLY A 279 -0.87 3.98 -15.52
C GLY A 279 -2.32 4.24 -15.96
N TRP A 280 -3.26 4.11 -15.03
CA TRP A 280 -4.68 4.35 -15.26
C TRP A 280 -5.01 5.85 -15.31
N VAL A 281 -4.42 6.64 -14.40
CA VAL A 281 -4.47 8.11 -14.46
C VAL A 281 -4.02 8.59 -15.84
N GLY A 282 -2.88 8.08 -16.31
CA GLY A 282 -2.35 8.44 -17.62
C GLY A 282 -3.26 8.07 -18.79
N GLN A 283 -3.93 6.91 -18.74
CA GLN A 283 -4.94 6.54 -19.74
C GLN A 283 -6.17 7.47 -19.67
N GLY A 284 -6.63 7.80 -18.47
CA GLY A 284 -7.78 8.66 -18.22
C GLY A 284 -7.58 10.07 -18.81
N ILE A 285 -6.48 10.71 -18.48
CA ILE A 285 -6.14 12.06 -18.95
C ILE A 285 -5.99 12.10 -20.47
N LYS A 286 -5.30 11.12 -21.08
CA LYS A 286 -5.19 11.03 -22.54
C LYS A 286 -6.55 10.87 -23.23
N GLU A 287 -7.42 10.07 -22.68
CA GLU A 287 -8.75 9.85 -23.23
C GLU A 287 -9.65 11.10 -23.05
N ALA A 288 -9.58 11.76 -21.89
CA ALA A 288 -10.26 13.03 -21.64
C ALA A 288 -9.84 14.09 -22.68
N ASN A 289 -8.55 14.25 -22.92
CA ASN A 289 -8.03 15.15 -23.96
C ASN A 289 -8.51 14.76 -25.36
N ARG A 290 -8.53 13.47 -25.69
CA ARG A 290 -9.04 12.97 -26.99
C ARG A 290 -10.51 13.33 -27.21
N LEU A 291 -11.31 13.38 -26.15
CA LEU A 291 -12.72 13.74 -26.15
C LEU A 291 -12.94 15.28 -26.14
N GLY A 292 -11.89 16.06 -25.95
CA GLY A 292 -11.96 17.52 -25.79
C GLY A 292 -12.54 17.94 -24.43
N TRP A 293 -12.47 17.06 -23.43
CA TRP A 293 -12.89 17.33 -22.06
C TRP A 293 -11.66 17.66 -21.21
N HIS A 294 -11.63 18.86 -20.62
CA HIS A 294 -10.52 19.40 -19.86
C HIS A 294 -10.99 19.85 -18.46
N PRO A 295 -11.29 18.89 -17.56
CA PRO A 295 -11.69 19.19 -16.19
C PRO A 295 -10.49 19.61 -15.33
N GLN A 296 -10.73 20.20 -14.16
CA GLN A 296 -9.74 20.21 -13.07
C GLN A 296 -9.47 18.77 -12.64
N VAL A 297 -8.22 18.35 -12.70
CA VAL A 297 -7.82 16.97 -12.38
C VAL A 297 -7.34 16.88 -10.95
N PHE A 298 -7.83 15.88 -10.23
CA PHE A 298 -7.24 15.33 -8.99
C PHE A 298 -6.80 13.91 -9.24
N MET A 299 -5.66 13.51 -8.70
CA MET A 299 -5.11 12.16 -8.85
C MET A 299 -4.51 11.70 -7.53
N SER A 300 -4.68 10.41 -7.21
CA SER A 300 -4.14 9.80 -6.00
C SER A 300 -2.63 10.07 -5.85
N TYR A 301 -2.17 10.19 -4.61
CA TYR A 301 -0.74 10.36 -4.28
C TYR A 301 0.13 9.20 -4.79
N THR A 302 -0.47 8.04 -5.05
CA THR A 302 0.22 6.94 -5.74
C THR A 302 0.70 7.32 -7.14
N SER A 303 0.23 8.47 -7.65
CA SER A 303 0.65 9.09 -8.91
C SER A 303 1.51 10.35 -8.71
N ALA A 304 1.86 10.71 -7.47
CA ALA A 304 2.64 11.91 -7.15
C ALA A 304 4.16 11.70 -7.37
N ASP A 305 4.56 11.20 -8.52
CA ASP A 305 5.96 10.94 -8.88
C ASP A 305 6.22 11.32 -10.34
N ASP A 306 7.48 11.67 -10.65
CA ASP A 306 7.92 12.03 -11.99
C ASP A 306 7.67 10.93 -13.04
N ILE A 307 7.40 9.69 -12.60
CA ILE A 307 6.99 8.59 -13.47
C ILE A 307 5.73 8.96 -14.29
N MET A 308 4.86 9.83 -13.76
CA MET A 308 3.67 10.31 -14.46
C MET A 308 4.00 10.98 -15.80
N PHE A 309 5.13 11.68 -15.87
CA PHE A 309 5.56 12.36 -17.11
C PHE A 309 6.02 11.39 -18.20
N GLN A 310 6.18 10.10 -17.88
CA GLN A 310 6.39 9.03 -18.85
C GLN A 310 5.05 8.47 -19.38
N PHE A 311 4.01 8.56 -18.59
CA PHE A 311 2.66 8.12 -18.98
C PHE A 311 1.88 9.20 -19.72
N VAL A 312 2.05 10.47 -19.38
CA VAL A 312 1.28 11.60 -19.93
C VAL A 312 2.22 12.73 -20.32
N SER A 313 1.93 13.40 -21.43
CA SER A 313 2.65 14.64 -21.77
C SER A 313 2.45 15.69 -20.68
N PRO A 314 3.52 16.38 -20.23
CA PRO A 314 3.45 17.43 -19.23
C PRO A 314 2.31 18.43 -19.43
N ASP A 315 2.12 18.93 -20.65
CA ASP A 315 1.09 19.90 -20.99
C ASP A 315 -0.35 19.43 -20.66
N LEU A 316 -0.58 18.12 -20.56
CA LEU A 316 -1.89 17.56 -20.20
C LEU A 316 -2.07 17.35 -18.70
N LEU A 317 -0.99 17.46 -17.95
CA LEU A 317 -0.97 17.32 -16.49
C LEU A 317 -0.91 18.68 -15.79
N GLU A 318 -0.61 19.76 -16.50
CA GLU A 318 -0.51 21.10 -15.92
C GLU A 318 -1.78 21.46 -15.12
N GLY A 319 -1.59 21.86 -13.86
CA GLY A 319 -2.67 22.17 -12.93
C GLY A 319 -3.33 20.93 -12.29
N ALA A 320 -2.88 19.70 -12.57
CA ALA A 320 -3.38 18.53 -11.87
C ALA A 320 -2.95 18.53 -10.40
N ILE A 321 -3.89 18.21 -9.50
CA ILE A 321 -3.70 18.27 -8.05
C ILE A 321 -3.53 16.85 -7.50
N THR A 322 -2.64 16.70 -6.54
CA THR A 322 -2.43 15.49 -5.75
C THR A 322 -2.02 15.86 -4.31
N PHE A 323 -1.51 14.92 -3.53
CA PHE A 323 -1.19 15.11 -2.13
C PHE A 323 0.15 14.45 -1.78
N GLN A 324 0.90 15.00 -0.81
CA GLN A 324 2.11 14.38 -0.29
C GLN A 324 2.49 14.93 1.10
N ALA A 325 3.31 14.14 1.84
CA ALA A 325 3.71 14.41 3.22
C ALA A 325 5.24 14.66 3.39
N PHE A 326 6.04 14.43 2.34
CA PHE A 326 7.51 14.47 2.41
C PHE A 326 8.11 15.33 1.30
N LYS A 327 9.36 15.72 1.43
CA LYS A 327 10.07 16.57 0.45
C LYS A 327 10.13 15.91 -0.92
N LEU A 328 10.08 16.72 -1.95
CA LEU A 328 10.11 16.26 -3.33
C LEU A 328 11.55 16.08 -3.82
N ALA A 329 11.78 15.10 -4.68
CA ALA A 329 13.08 14.86 -5.31
C ALA A 329 13.58 16.06 -6.15
N THR A 330 12.68 16.93 -6.56
CA THR A 330 13.02 18.17 -7.28
C THR A 330 13.64 19.25 -6.39
N MET A 331 13.51 19.16 -5.06
CA MET A 331 14.05 20.13 -4.09
C MET A 331 15.56 19.93 -3.86
N ARG A 332 16.36 19.95 -4.92
CA ARG A 332 17.79 19.61 -4.90
C ARG A 332 18.67 20.54 -4.07
N ASP A 333 18.21 21.75 -3.81
CA ASP A 333 18.91 22.71 -2.94
C ASP A 333 18.69 22.42 -1.45
N ASP A 334 17.75 21.53 -1.11
CA ASP A 334 17.55 21.04 0.25
C ASP A 334 18.66 20.03 0.59
N PRO A 335 19.35 20.18 1.75
CA PRO A 335 20.47 19.32 2.12
C PRO A 335 20.09 17.82 2.26
N ALA A 336 18.89 17.51 2.78
CA ALA A 336 18.44 16.13 2.95
C ALA A 336 18.15 15.49 1.59
N VAL A 337 17.51 16.21 0.68
CA VAL A 337 17.27 15.75 -0.69
C VAL A 337 18.60 15.58 -1.44
N ALA A 338 19.56 16.51 -1.30
CA ALA A 338 20.89 16.37 -1.89
C ALA A 338 21.61 15.11 -1.36
N SER A 339 21.53 14.85 -0.05
CA SER A 339 22.09 13.64 0.58
C SER A 339 21.42 12.36 0.06
N HIS A 340 20.10 12.38 -0.19
CA HIS A 340 19.39 11.28 -0.80
C HIS A 340 19.95 10.95 -2.20
N TYR A 341 20.25 11.96 -3.01
CA TYR A 341 20.85 11.77 -4.34
C TYR A 341 22.22 11.09 -4.26
N ASP A 342 23.06 11.52 -3.31
CA ASP A 342 24.38 10.92 -3.11
C ASP A 342 24.25 9.48 -2.61
N LEU A 343 23.33 9.21 -1.69
CA LEU A 343 23.07 7.86 -1.16
C LEU A 343 22.65 6.90 -2.27
N MET A 344 21.62 7.26 -3.06
CA MET A 344 21.15 6.41 -4.16
C MET A 344 22.28 6.10 -5.15
N LYS A 345 23.07 7.09 -5.49
CA LYS A 345 24.22 6.93 -6.41
C LYS A 345 25.30 6.01 -5.85
N ASP A 346 25.67 6.20 -4.57
CA ASP A 346 26.85 5.54 -3.98
C ASP A 346 26.54 4.10 -3.56
N TYR A 347 25.26 3.78 -3.23
CA TYR A 347 24.81 2.46 -2.78
C TYR A 347 23.99 1.70 -3.83
N GLY A 348 24.00 2.16 -5.09
CA GLY A 348 23.43 1.44 -6.22
C GLY A 348 21.90 1.45 -6.25
N GLY A 349 21.29 2.45 -5.63
CA GLY A 349 19.85 2.71 -5.70
C GLY A 349 19.41 3.20 -7.08
N PRO A 350 18.11 3.28 -7.33
CA PRO A 350 17.56 3.80 -8.57
C PRO A 350 17.77 5.32 -8.72
N ALA A 351 17.39 5.85 -9.88
CA ALA A 351 17.38 7.30 -10.07
C ALA A 351 16.43 7.96 -9.05
N PRO A 352 16.89 9.00 -8.33
CA PRO A 352 16.07 9.65 -7.32
C PRO A 352 14.76 10.22 -7.88
N SER A 353 13.68 9.94 -7.18
CA SER A 353 12.31 10.38 -7.44
C SER A 353 11.55 10.51 -6.10
N ASN A 354 10.30 10.96 -6.13
CA ASN A 354 9.50 11.04 -4.92
C ASN A 354 9.29 9.67 -4.27
N PHE A 355 9.14 8.61 -5.07
CA PHE A 355 9.06 7.24 -4.55
C PHE A 355 10.35 6.77 -3.87
N THR A 356 11.53 7.20 -4.34
CA THR A 356 12.78 6.82 -3.69
C THR A 356 13.01 7.58 -2.39
N ILE A 357 12.54 8.82 -2.28
CA ILE A 357 12.52 9.57 -1.00
C ILE A 357 11.62 8.85 0.00
N TYR A 358 10.40 8.47 -0.40
CA TYR A 358 9.52 7.65 0.43
C TYR A 358 10.20 6.34 0.89
N ALA A 359 10.86 5.66 -0.04
CA ALA A 359 11.59 4.42 0.27
C ALA A 359 12.70 4.60 1.31
N GLN A 360 13.41 5.74 1.28
CA GLN A 360 14.38 6.08 2.32
C GLN A 360 13.69 6.35 3.65
N LEU A 361 12.50 6.98 3.68
CA LEU A 361 11.72 7.15 4.91
C LEU A 361 11.36 5.81 5.55
N VAL A 362 10.93 4.81 4.76
CA VAL A 362 10.72 3.43 5.23
C VAL A 362 11.99 2.87 5.87
N GLY A 363 13.13 3.06 5.21
CA GLY A 363 14.42 2.61 5.73
C GLY A 363 14.82 3.31 7.03
N GLU A 364 14.71 4.65 7.10
CA GLU A 364 15.05 5.44 8.28
C GLU A 364 14.20 5.07 9.49
N LEU A 365 12.89 4.94 9.28
CA LEU A 365 11.96 4.56 10.34
C LEU A 365 12.18 3.12 10.81
N THR A 366 12.55 2.21 9.88
CA THR A 366 12.94 0.83 10.21
C THR A 366 14.18 0.80 11.10
N VAL A 367 15.20 1.59 10.76
CA VAL A 367 16.43 1.69 11.56
C VAL A 367 16.14 2.29 12.94
N GLU A 368 15.28 3.29 13.02
CA GLU A 368 14.83 3.87 14.29
C GLU A 368 14.12 2.83 15.16
N ALA A 369 13.13 2.10 14.63
CA ALA A 369 12.41 1.06 15.36
C ALA A 369 13.34 -0.05 15.84
N LEU A 370 14.21 -0.58 14.98
CA LEU A 370 15.20 -1.59 15.35
C LEU A 370 16.18 -1.08 16.40
N SER A 371 16.62 0.18 16.32
CA SER A 371 17.57 0.76 17.29
C SER A 371 16.99 0.83 18.71
N ARG A 372 15.68 1.05 18.82
CA ARG A 372 14.96 1.03 20.11
C ARG A 372 14.84 -0.36 20.70
N THR A 373 14.99 -1.42 19.91
CA THR A 373 14.84 -2.82 20.34
C THR A 373 16.16 -3.51 20.67
N CYS A 374 17.31 -2.85 20.62
CA CYS A 374 18.61 -3.51 20.77
C CYS A 374 18.77 -4.30 22.08
N ASP A 375 18.13 -3.87 23.16
CA ASP A 375 18.14 -4.55 24.45
C ASP A 375 17.07 -5.65 24.58
N ASN A 376 16.09 -5.68 23.67
CA ASN A 376 14.99 -6.64 23.60
C ASN A 376 14.65 -6.97 22.14
N LEU A 377 15.60 -7.59 21.40
CA LEU A 377 15.47 -7.89 19.98
C LEU A 377 14.56 -9.11 19.76
N THR A 378 13.27 -8.91 20.06
CA THR A 378 12.16 -9.84 19.84
C THR A 378 11.09 -9.19 18.98
N ARG A 379 10.20 -9.97 18.39
CA ARG A 379 9.09 -9.43 17.60
C ARG A 379 8.14 -8.58 18.43
N GLU A 380 7.86 -9.01 19.68
CA GLU A 380 7.10 -8.22 20.64
C GLU A 380 7.83 -6.91 20.98
N GLY A 381 9.14 -6.96 21.28
CA GLY A 381 9.94 -5.75 21.52
C GLY A 381 10.00 -4.81 20.32
N LEU A 382 9.93 -5.33 19.08
CA LEU A 382 9.85 -4.50 17.88
C LEU A 382 8.50 -3.76 17.81
N MET A 383 7.38 -4.43 18.09
CA MET A 383 6.08 -3.77 18.11
C MET A 383 5.98 -2.72 19.22
N ASP A 384 6.45 -3.04 20.44
CA ASP A 384 6.55 -2.07 21.55
C ASP A 384 7.37 -0.83 21.14
N ALA A 385 8.47 -1.05 20.41
CA ALA A 385 9.30 0.05 19.90
C ALA A 385 8.58 0.89 18.85
N VAL A 386 7.88 0.27 17.90
CA VAL A 386 7.09 0.97 16.86
C VAL A 386 6.00 1.81 17.52
N GLU A 387 5.18 1.23 18.40
CA GLU A 387 4.09 1.92 19.11
C GLU A 387 4.60 3.03 20.05
N SER A 388 5.88 2.96 20.47
CA SER A 388 6.54 4.02 21.26
C SER A 388 6.99 5.22 20.43
N ILE A 389 6.95 5.15 19.11
CA ILE A 389 7.34 6.26 18.23
C ILE A 389 6.30 7.36 18.33
N LYS A 390 6.72 8.53 18.80
CA LYS A 390 5.89 9.74 18.95
C LYS A 390 6.63 10.93 18.36
N ASP A 391 5.92 11.71 17.59
CA ASP A 391 6.43 12.95 16.97
C ASP A 391 7.79 12.75 16.27
N TRP A 392 8.00 11.56 15.68
CA TRP A 392 9.22 11.27 14.97
C TRP A 392 9.30 12.08 13.68
N HIS A 393 10.44 12.71 13.48
CA HIS A 393 10.69 13.55 12.32
C HIS A 393 12.04 13.20 11.70
N THR A 394 12.12 13.35 10.40
CA THR A 394 13.35 13.30 9.62
C THR A 394 13.38 14.46 8.64
N ASP A 395 14.58 14.87 8.27
CA ASP A 395 14.78 15.97 7.32
C ASP A 395 14.18 15.72 5.91
N LEU A 396 13.71 14.49 5.61
CA LEU A 396 12.99 14.18 4.38
C LEU A 396 11.47 14.42 4.47
N LEU A 397 10.90 14.53 5.66
CA LEU A 397 9.51 14.96 5.83
C LEU A 397 9.38 16.47 5.58
N LEU A 398 8.16 16.93 5.34
CA LEU A 398 7.87 18.38 5.43
C LEU A 398 8.05 18.84 6.88
N ASP A 399 8.54 20.05 7.09
CA ASP A 399 8.94 20.56 8.41
C ASP A 399 7.84 20.43 9.48
N GLU A 400 6.56 20.50 9.09
CA GLU A 400 5.43 20.40 10.01
C GLU A 400 4.85 18.98 10.12
N VAL A 401 5.41 18.00 9.42
CA VAL A 401 4.94 16.61 9.40
C VAL A 401 5.75 15.76 10.35
N ASN A 402 5.07 15.03 11.22
CA ASN A 402 5.67 14.06 12.13
C ASN A 402 4.96 12.71 11.99
N ILE A 403 5.63 11.64 12.39
CA ILE A 403 5.09 10.28 12.42
C ILE A 403 4.86 9.88 13.88
N THR A 404 3.66 9.41 14.17
CA THR A 404 3.27 8.92 15.50
C THR A 404 2.48 7.62 15.32
N PHE A 405 2.82 6.62 16.14
CA PHE A 405 2.03 5.39 16.28
C PHE A 405 1.55 5.22 17.71
N SER A 406 0.56 4.37 17.93
CA SER A 406 0.12 3.98 19.27
C SER A 406 -0.43 2.55 19.26
N ASP A 407 -0.76 2.03 20.42
CA ASP A 407 -1.47 0.75 20.60
C ASP A 407 -2.92 0.75 20.07
N THR A 408 -3.43 1.90 19.66
CA THR A 408 -4.79 2.08 19.12
C THR A 408 -4.82 2.71 17.73
N ASP A 409 -3.67 3.15 17.21
CA ASP A 409 -3.55 3.79 15.91
C ASP A 409 -2.22 3.40 15.25
N HIS A 410 -2.31 2.61 14.20
CA HIS A 410 -1.18 2.11 13.42
C HIS A 410 -1.01 2.81 12.06
N ILE A 411 -1.57 4.01 11.87
CA ILE A 411 -1.37 4.84 10.68
C ILE A 411 -0.27 5.88 10.94
N GLY A 412 0.84 5.81 10.24
CA GLY A 412 1.99 6.67 10.48
C GLY A 412 1.82 8.12 10.02
N LEU A 413 1.42 8.30 8.77
CA LEU A 413 1.26 9.61 8.16
C LEU A 413 -0.22 9.98 8.05
N GLN A 414 -0.64 11.00 8.78
CA GLN A 414 -2.01 11.53 8.78
C GLN A 414 -2.05 13.03 8.45
N THR A 415 -0.96 13.52 7.90
CA THR A 415 -0.76 14.95 7.66
C THR A 415 0.02 15.14 6.36
N GLY A 416 -0.29 16.21 5.61
CA GLY A 416 0.45 16.57 4.41
C GLY A 416 -0.12 17.79 3.71
N ARG A 417 0.34 18.04 2.49
CA ARG A 417 -0.07 19.20 1.68
C ARG A 417 -0.47 18.79 0.27
N MET A 418 -1.31 19.61 -0.33
CA MET A 418 -1.62 19.49 -1.75
C MET A 418 -0.40 19.83 -2.60
N LEU A 419 -0.28 19.11 -3.69
CA LEU A 419 0.68 19.32 -4.77
C LEU A 419 -0.07 19.71 -6.03
N GLU A 420 0.51 20.61 -6.82
CA GLU A 420 0.08 20.92 -8.18
C GLU A 420 1.18 20.55 -9.16
N VAL A 421 0.80 20.02 -10.30
CA VAL A 421 1.74 19.86 -11.41
C VAL A 421 1.93 21.21 -12.10
N VAL A 422 3.17 21.66 -12.13
CA VAL A 422 3.56 22.91 -12.80
C VAL A 422 4.44 22.61 -14.01
N VAL A 423 4.28 23.40 -15.08
CA VAL A 423 5.09 23.28 -16.29
C VAL A 423 5.80 24.60 -16.55
N GLU A 424 7.11 24.64 -16.30
CA GLU A 424 7.96 25.79 -16.55
C GLU A 424 9.04 25.49 -17.59
N ASP A 425 9.18 26.34 -18.60
CA ASP A 425 10.19 26.18 -19.68
C ASP A 425 10.15 24.78 -20.35
N GLY A 426 8.95 24.16 -20.42
CA GLY A 426 8.74 22.83 -21.00
C GLY A 426 9.19 21.66 -20.11
N LYS A 427 9.48 21.93 -18.83
CA LYS A 427 9.73 20.93 -17.81
C LYS A 427 8.55 20.87 -16.85
N ALA A 428 8.10 19.68 -16.55
CA ALA A 428 7.09 19.47 -15.53
C ALA A 428 7.73 19.08 -14.20
N GLY A 429 7.06 19.45 -13.12
CA GLY A 429 7.38 19.10 -11.76
C GLY A 429 6.15 19.22 -10.87
N PHE A 430 6.33 18.88 -9.61
CA PHE A 430 5.31 19.07 -8.58
C PHE A 430 5.73 20.21 -7.66
N GLU A 431 4.76 21.04 -7.26
CA GLU A 431 4.96 22.11 -6.29
C GLU A 431 3.90 22.06 -5.20
N TYR A 432 4.34 22.28 -3.93
CA TYR A 432 3.44 22.38 -2.79
C TYR A 432 2.68 23.70 -2.80
N PHE A 433 1.40 23.62 -2.44
CA PHE A 433 0.57 24.80 -2.25
C PHE A 433 -0.45 24.61 -1.13
N GLY A 434 -1.10 25.70 -0.71
CA GLY A 434 -2.16 25.67 0.30
C GLY A 434 -1.66 25.37 1.74
N PRO A 435 -2.59 25.15 2.67
CA PRO A 435 -2.28 24.83 4.05
C PRO A 435 -1.84 23.38 4.22
N LEU A 436 -1.35 23.06 5.42
CA LEU A 436 -1.22 21.70 5.89
C LEU A 436 -2.62 21.13 6.17
N TYR A 437 -2.89 19.95 5.70
CA TYR A 437 -4.08 19.16 6.05
C TYR A 437 -3.70 18.18 7.14
N VAL A 438 -4.54 18.09 8.16
CA VAL A 438 -4.38 17.16 9.30
C VAL A 438 -5.67 16.38 9.41
N PHE A 439 -5.59 15.07 9.39
CA PHE A 439 -6.74 14.23 9.63
C PHE A 439 -6.94 14.08 11.14
N GLU A 440 -8.13 14.40 11.59
CA GLU A 440 -8.58 14.21 12.99
C GLU A 440 -9.71 13.16 12.96
N ASP A 441 -9.49 12.02 13.64
CA ASP A 441 -10.50 10.96 13.80
C ASP A 441 -11.75 11.42 14.58
#